data_c51ece4c996594bbd8d2d7c89f7f010b
#
_entry.id   c51ece4c996594bbd8d2d7c89f7f010b
#
_cell.length_a   1.000
_cell.length_b   1.000
_cell.length_c   1.000
_cell.angle_alpha   90.00
_cell.angle_beta   90.00
_cell.angle_gamma   90.00
#
_symmetry.space_group_name_H-M   'P 1'
#
loop_
_entity.id
_entity.type
_entity.pdbx_description
1 polymer ?
#
loop_
_entity_poly.entity_id
_entity_poly.type
_entity_poly.pdbx_seq_one_letter_code
_entity_poly.pdbx_strand_id
1 'polypeptide(L)'
;MKRILLMVLRNLLLVPWMWCRLCYHAAHPDKYSLEEHFKMLRFIVQRANKGGNVIVESYGAENLPEQDGFVMYPNHQGLYDVLAIAGACSRTFTVVAKKEVEHIPFLKQVFACIHALFMDRENLRQ
;
A
#
# COMPACT_ATOMS: atom_id res chain seq x y z
N MET A 1 6.63 -7.01 16.11
CA MET A 1 6.16 -8.37 15.81
C MET A 1 4.83 -8.73 16.47
N LYS A 2 4.58 -8.46 17.75
CA LYS A 2 3.29 -8.78 18.43
C LYS A 2 2.05 -8.19 17.73
N ARG A 3 2.10 -6.97 17.24
CA ARG A 3 0.96 -6.33 16.54
C ARG A 3 0.63 -6.99 15.20
N ILE A 4 1.64 -7.42 14.44
CA ILE A 4 1.43 -8.13 13.17
C ILE A 4 0.74 -9.48 13.42
N LEU A 5 1.17 -10.20 14.45
CA LEU A 5 0.50 -11.44 14.86
C LEU A 5 -0.96 -11.20 15.23
N LEU A 6 -1.26 -10.14 15.97
CA LEU A 6 -2.64 -9.75 16.31
C LEU A 6 -3.45 -9.37 15.06
N MET A 7 -2.85 -8.69 14.09
CA MET A 7 -3.50 -8.36 12.82
C MET A 7 -3.97 -9.63 12.09
N VAL A 8 -3.10 -10.65 12.04
CA VAL A 8 -3.41 -11.91 11.39
C VAL A 8 -4.45 -12.70 12.19
N LEU A 9 -4.23 -12.90 13.49
CA LEU A 9 -5.11 -13.71 14.34
C LEU A 9 -6.55 -13.17 14.40
N ARG A 10 -6.71 -11.86 14.56
CA ARG A 10 -8.05 -11.23 14.62
C ARG A 10 -8.76 -11.15 13.28
N ASN A 11 -8.04 -11.34 12.19
CA ASN A 11 -8.58 -11.37 10.84
C ASN A 11 -8.48 -12.76 10.20
N LEU A 12 -8.22 -13.82 10.98
CA LEU A 12 -7.90 -15.16 10.48
C LEU A 12 -8.89 -15.66 9.42
N LEU A 13 -10.18 -15.44 9.63
CA LEU A 13 -11.23 -15.84 8.68
C LEU A 13 -11.26 -14.96 7.42
N LEU A 14 -10.80 -13.71 7.52
CA LEU A 14 -10.80 -12.76 6.40
C LEU A 14 -9.47 -12.76 5.63
N VAL A 15 -8.37 -13.19 6.25
CA VAL A 15 -7.04 -13.19 5.63
C VAL A 15 -7.01 -13.97 4.31
N PRO A 16 -7.56 -15.21 4.21
CA PRO A 16 -7.55 -15.94 2.94
C PRO A 16 -8.33 -15.20 1.85
N TRP A 17 -9.50 -14.66 2.19
CA TRP A 17 -10.30 -13.90 1.24
C TRP A 17 -9.60 -12.61 0.78
N MET A 18 -9.03 -11.85 1.72
CA MET A 18 -8.26 -10.63 1.40
C MET A 18 -7.05 -10.95 0.52
N TRP A 19 -6.35 -12.05 0.83
CA TRP A 19 -5.20 -12.51 0.05
C TRP A 19 -5.60 -12.89 -1.38
N CYS A 20 -6.63 -13.73 -1.54
CA CYS A 20 -7.13 -14.11 -2.86
C CYS A 20 -7.55 -12.88 -3.68
N ARG A 21 -8.25 -11.94 -3.04
CA ARG A 21 -8.68 -10.70 -3.70
C ARG A 21 -7.51 -9.82 -4.10
N LEU A 22 -6.51 -9.66 -3.22
CA LEU A 22 -5.28 -8.92 -3.52
C LEU A 22 -4.52 -9.55 -4.71
N CYS A 23 -4.34 -10.88 -4.68
CA CYS A 23 -3.70 -11.62 -5.78
C CYS A 23 -4.47 -11.49 -7.09
N TYR A 24 -5.79 -11.52 -7.04
CA TYR A 24 -6.64 -11.36 -8.22
C TYR A 24 -6.49 -9.96 -8.84
N HIS A 25 -6.51 -8.91 -8.03
CA HIS A 25 -6.29 -7.54 -8.47
C HIS A 25 -4.87 -7.35 -9.04
N ALA A 26 -3.87 -7.91 -8.38
CA ALA A 26 -2.47 -7.86 -8.83
C ALA A 26 -2.23 -8.59 -10.15
N ALA A 27 -2.95 -9.67 -10.41
CA ALA A 27 -2.88 -10.42 -11.66
C ALA A 27 -3.63 -9.76 -12.82
N HIS A 28 -4.51 -8.80 -12.52
CA HIS A 28 -5.33 -8.11 -13.52
C HIS A 28 -5.26 -6.58 -13.31
N PRO A 29 -4.06 -5.97 -13.37
CA PRO A 29 -3.88 -4.56 -13.04
C PRO A 29 -4.69 -3.63 -13.95
N ASP A 30 -4.89 -4.00 -15.22
CA ASP A 30 -5.59 -3.19 -16.21
C ASP A 30 -7.13 -3.39 -16.20
N LYS A 31 -7.63 -4.36 -15.43
CA LYS A 31 -9.06 -4.67 -15.36
C LYS A 31 -9.82 -3.70 -14.46
N TYR A 32 -9.13 -3.14 -13.49
CA TYR A 32 -9.68 -2.26 -12.47
C TYR A 32 -9.01 -0.89 -12.55
N SER A 33 -9.75 0.15 -12.26
CA SER A 33 -9.19 1.49 -12.12
C SER A 33 -8.24 1.56 -10.92
N LEU A 34 -7.32 2.51 -10.94
CA LEU A 34 -6.42 2.76 -9.81
C LEU A 34 -7.20 3.04 -8.53
N GLU A 35 -8.35 3.71 -8.63
CA GLU A 35 -9.21 4.00 -7.49
C GLU A 35 -9.84 2.73 -6.89
N GLU A 36 -10.25 1.78 -7.72
CA GLU A 36 -10.77 0.47 -7.27
C GLU A 36 -9.68 -0.35 -6.56
N HIS A 37 -8.46 -0.32 -7.09
CA HIS A 37 -7.30 -0.91 -6.41
C HIS A 37 -7.08 -0.28 -5.04
N PHE A 38 -7.07 1.05 -4.94
CA PHE A 38 -6.91 1.76 -3.68
C PHE A 38 -8.06 1.49 -2.70
N LYS A 39 -9.28 1.41 -3.17
CA LYS A 39 -10.44 1.05 -2.32
C LYS A 39 -10.24 -0.32 -1.66
N MET A 40 -9.78 -1.29 -2.44
CA MET A 40 -9.46 -2.63 -1.91
C MET A 40 -8.27 -2.59 -0.94
N LEU A 41 -7.18 -1.88 -1.26
CA LEU A 41 -6.02 -1.74 -0.40
C LEU A 41 -6.36 -1.04 0.92
N ARG A 42 -7.12 0.06 0.87
CA ARG A 42 -7.61 0.77 2.07
C ARG A 42 -8.44 -0.13 2.96
N PHE A 43 -9.31 -0.96 2.39
CA PHE A 43 -10.07 -1.95 3.16
C PHE A 43 -9.13 -2.92 3.91
N ILE A 44 -8.11 -3.46 3.23
CA ILE A 44 -7.13 -4.38 3.84
C ILE A 44 -6.37 -3.67 4.98
N VAL A 45 -5.90 -2.44 4.74
CA VAL A 45 -5.18 -1.64 5.74
C VAL A 45 -6.05 -1.33 6.96
N GLN A 46 -7.29 -0.92 6.76
CA GLN A 46 -8.23 -0.66 7.85
C GLN A 46 -8.50 -1.91 8.69
N ARG A 47 -8.67 -3.08 8.05
CA ARG A 47 -8.86 -4.36 8.76
C ARG A 47 -7.60 -4.76 9.54
N ALA A 48 -6.43 -4.59 8.94
CA ALA A 48 -5.15 -4.84 9.61
C ALA A 48 -4.98 -3.92 10.83
N ASN A 49 -5.21 -2.62 10.66
CA ASN A 49 -5.10 -1.63 11.74
C ASN A 49 -6.02 -1.95 12.91
N LYS A 50 -7.29 -2.24 12.61
CA LYS A 50 -8.27 -2.65 13.63
C LYS A 50 -7.81 -3.92 14.37
N GLY A 51 -7.31 -4.92 13.63
CA GLY A 51 -6.79 -6.16 14.21
C GLY A 51 -5.56 -5.92 15.10
N GLY A 52 -4.65 -5.03 14.69
CA GLY A 52 -3.41 -4.72 15.41
C GLY A 52 -3.53 -3.67 16.50
N ASN A 53 -4.73 -3.12 16.75
CA ASN A 53 -4.93 -1.95 17.61
C ASN A 53 -4.00 -0.80 17.21
N VAL A 54 -3.92 -0.52 15.89
CA VAL A 54 -3.16 0.59 15.32
C VAL A 54 -4.14 1.71 14.98
N ILE A 55 -3.86 2.90 15.48
CA ILE A 55 -4.55 4.14 15.13
C ILE A 55 -3.60 4.95 14.28
N VAL A 56 -4.04 5.34 13.09
CA VAL A 56 -3.31 6.24 12.20
C VAL A 56 -4.03 7.57 12.24
N GLU A 57 -3.36 8.57 12.75
CA GLU A 57 -3.82 9.95 12.75
C GLU A 57 -3.09 10.72 11.65
N SER A 58 -3.83 11.43 10.83
CA SER A 58 -3.31 12.23 9.73
C SER A 58 -3.62 13.70 9.96
N TYR A 59 -2.60 14.53 9.86
CA TYR A 59 -2.70 15.99 10.01
C TYR A 59 -2.15 16.66 8.77
N GLY A 60 -2.72 17.80 8.38
CA GLY A 60 -2.22 18.61 7.27
C GLY A 60 -2.57 18.06 5.88
N ALA A 61 -3.55 17.15 5.77
CA ALA A 61 -4.00 16.65 4.48
C ALA A 61 -4.52 17.77 3.55
N GLU A 62 -5.00 18.87 4.14
CA GLU A 62 -5.43 20.09 3.46
C GLU A 62 -4.29 20.86 2.79
N ASN A 63 -3.03 20.58 3.17
CA ASN A 63 -1.85 21.20 2.55
C ASN A 63 -1.40 20.49 1.27
N LEU A 64 -2.01 19.36 0.92
CA LEU A 64 -1.72 18.70 -0.35
C LEU A 64 -2.24 19.56 -1.51
N PRO A 65 -1.48 19.66 -2.63
CA PRO A 65 -1.93 20.41 -3.80
C PRO A 65 -3.30 19.94 -4.29
N GLU A 66 -4.18 20.86 -4.66
CA GLU A 66 -5.50 20.50 -5.22
C GLU A 66 -5.38 19.79 -6.56
N GLN A 67 -4.40 20.20 -7.37
CA GLN A 67 -4.13 19.61 -8.68
C GLN A 67 -3.29 18.34 -8.57
N ASP A 68 -3.54 17.39 -9.47
CA ASP A 68 -2.71 16.19 -9.62
C ASP A 68 -1.37 16.51 -10.33
N GLY A 69 -0.48 15.52 -10.37
CA GLY A 69 0.83 15.65 -11.02
C GLY A 69 1.95 16.16 -10.12
N PHE A 70 1.81 16.06 -8.82
CA PHE A 70 2.88 16.37 -7.86
C PHE A 70 3.57 15.10 -7.34
N VAL A 71 4.80 15.26 -6.86
CA VAL A 71 5.59 14.20 -6.25
C VAL A 71 5.72 14.44 -4.76
N MET A 72 5.45 13.41 -3.97
CA MET A 72 5.66 13.42 -2.52
C MET A 72 6.96 12.71 -2.17
N TYR A 73 7.76 13.33 -1.31
CA TYR A 73 8.97 12.74 -0.74
C TYR A 73 8.80 12.53 0.77
N PRO A 74 8.13 11.44 1.18
CA PRO A 74 7.92 11.20 2.59
C PRO A 74 9.23 10.76 3.26
N ASN A 75 9.47 11.27 4.47
CA ASN A 75 10.50 10.73 5.35
C ASN A 75 9.96 9.47 6.02
N HIS A 76 10.12 8.31 5.37
CA HIS A 76 9.63 7.04 5.91
C HIS A 76 10.79 6.12 6.31
N GLN A 77 10.57 5.27 7.31
CA GLN A 77 11.58 4.39 7.90
C GLN A 77 11.22 2.90 7.81
N GLY A 78 9.99 2.58 7.40
CA GLY A 78 9.52 1.20 7.39
C GLY A 78 8.49 0.89 6.31
N LEU A 79 8.36 -0.39 6.00
CA LEU A 79 7.42 -0.89 4.99
C LEU A 79 5.95 -0.57 5.30
N TYR A 80 5.62 -0.42 6.58
CA TYR A 80 4.26 -0.09 7.00
C TYR A 80 3.86 1.34 6.63
N ASP A 81 4.80 2.24 6.52
CA ASP A 81 4.53 3.67 6.29
C ASP A 81 3.82 3.90 4.95
N VAL A 82 4.18 3.13 3.91
CA VAL A 82 3.49 3.18 2.61
C VAL A 82 2.01 2.78 2.75
N LEU A 83 1.73 1.76 3.56
CA LEU A 83 0.35 1.32 3.83
C LEU A 83 -0.40 2.35 4.69
N ALA A 84 0.27 2.97 5.66
CA ALA A 84 -0.31 4.04 6.47
C ALA A 84 -0.68 5.24 5.60
N ILE A 85 0.20 5.65 4.69
CA ILE A 85 -0.06 6.72 3.72
C ILE A 85 -1.22 6.33 2.80
N ALA A 86 -1.25 5.11 2.26
CA ALA A 86 -2.33 4.64 1.41
C ALA A 86 -3.69 4.59 2.14
N GLY A 87 -3.67 4.33 3.45
CA GLY A 87 -4.88 4.33 4.29
C GLY A 87 -5.36 5.72 4.68
N ALA A 88 -4.44 6.68 4.84
CA ALA A 88 -4.72 8.04 5.30
C ALA A 88 -4.96 9.03 4.15
N CYS A 89 -4.26 8.85 3.03
CA CYS A 89 -4.42 9.71 1.86
C CYS A 89 -5.72 9.40 1.13
N SER A 90 -6.53 10.44 0.86
CA SER A 90 -7.77 10.30 0.09
C SER A 90 -7.52 10.08 -1.40
N ARG A 91 -6.35 10.48 -1.90
CA ARG A 91 -5.97 10.36 -3.31
C ARG A 91 -5.33 9.03 -3.63
N THR A 92 -5.35 8.67 -4.89
CA THR A 92 -4.54 7.58 -5.44
C THR A 92 -3.15 8.10 -5.80
N PHE A 93 -2.15 7.23 -5.71
CA PHE A 93 -0.77 7.55 -6.07
C PHE A 93 -0.03 6.29 -6.52
N THR A 94 1.06 6.46 -7.23
CA THR A 94 2.05 5.40 -7.45
C THR A 94 3.28 5.65 -6.59
N VAL A 95 4.14 4.66 -6.46
CA VAL A 95 5.40 4.78 -5.70
C VAL A 95 6.58 4.41 -6.56
N VAL A 96 7.71 5.05 -6.29
CA VAL A 96 9.01 4.60 -6.76
C VAL A 96 9.67 3.84 -5.62
N ALA A 97 9.86 2.54 -5.81
CA ALA A 97 10.44 1.64 -4.81
C ALA A 97 11.80 1.12 -5.26
N LYS A 98 12.60 0.64 -4.32
CA LYS A 98 13.84 -0.03 -4.67
C LYS A 98 13.56 -1.44 -5.22
N LYS A 99 14.35 -1.89 -6.20
CA LYS A 99 14.17 -3.15 -6.91
C LYS A 99 14.17 -4.37 -5.97
N GLU A 100 14.94 -4.34 -4.91
CA GLU A 100 15.09 -5.45 -3.96
C GLU A 100 13.79 -5.80 -3.23
N VAL A 101 12.83 -4.88 -3.16
CA VAL A 101 11.53 -5.14 -2.52
C VAL A 101 10.47 -5.68 -3.49
N GLU A 102 10.76 -5.72 -4.78
CA GLU A 102 9.84 -6.19 -5.83
C GLU A 102 9.35 -7.61 -5.60
N HIS A 103 10.19 -8.48 -5.04
CA HIS A 103 9.90 -9.90 -4.89
C HIS A 103 9.36 -10.28 -3.50
N ILE A 104 9.22 -9.31 -2.59
CA ILE A 104 8.70 -9.58 -1.25
C ILE A 104 7.21 -9.94 -1.34
N PRO A 105 6.78 -11.14 -0.88
CA PRO A 105 5.36 -11.51 -0.85
C PRO A 105 4.52 -10.43 -0.15
N PHE A 106 3.28 -10.26 -0.56
CA PHE A 106 2.38 -9.19 -0.16
C PHE A 106 2.75 -7.83 -0.78
N LEU A 107 3.99 -7.36 -0.66
CA LEU A 107 4.41 -6.08 -1.28
C LEU A 107 4.36 -6.16 -2.80
N LYS A 108 4.82 -7.27 -3.40
CA LYS A 108 4.71 -7.51 -4.83
C LYS A 108 3.29 -7.28 -5.34
N GLN A 109 2.28 -7.82 -4.65
CA GLN A 109 0.89 -7.69 -5.04
C GLN A 109 0.38 -6.25 -4.87
N VAL A 110 0.76 -5.60 -3.75
CA VAL A 110 0.42 -4.18 -3.51
C VAL A 110 1.02 -3.32 -4.60
N PHE A 111 2.29 -3.49 -4.91
CA PHE A 111 3.00 -2.73 -5.93
C PHE A 111 2.40 -2.91 -7.33
N ALA A 112 2.00 -4.13 -7.69
CA ALA A 112 1.30 -4.38 -8.94
C ALA A 112 -0.03 -3.60 -9.00
N CYS A 113 -0.81 -3.57 -7.91
CA CYS A 113 -2.08 -2.85 -7.85
C CYS A 113 -1.94 -1.32 -8.00
N ILE A 114 -0.82 -0.74 -7.55
CA ILE A 114 -0.61 0.71 -7.60
C ILE A 114 0.32 1.13 -8.74
N HIS A 115 0.63 0.21 -9.66
CA HIS A 115 1.54 0.43 -10.81
C HIS A 115 2.89 1.01 -10.37
N ALA A 116 3.48 0.44 -9.29
CA ALA A 116 4.74 0.92 -8.75
C ALA A 116 5.89 0.84 -9.75
N LEU A 117 6.76 1.82 -9.72
CA LEU A 117 8.00 1.84 -10.48
C LEU A 117 9.14 1.33 -9.60
N PHE A 118 10.07 0.59 -10.19
CA PHE A 118 11.22 0.09 -9.47
C PHE A 118 12.50 0.74 -9.97
N MET A 119 13.32 1.18 -9.04
CA MET A 119 14.61 1.81 -9.33
C MET A 119 15.74 0.87 -8.90
N ASP A 120 16.62 0.59 -9.84
CA ASP A 120 17.90 -0.06 -9.58
C ASP A 120 18.93 1.02 -9.21
N ARG A 121 19.35 1.04 -7.95
CA ARG A 121 20.29 2.06 -7.45
C ARG A 121 21.72 1.87 -7.95
N GLU A 122 22.05 0.67 -8.41
CA GLU A 122 23.36 0.35 -8.98
C GLU A 122 23.45 0.75 -10.46
N ASN A 123 22.32 0.92 -11.13
CA ASN A 123 22.23 1.33 -12.52
C ASN A 123 21.35 2.59 -12.68
N LEU A 124 21.94 3.74 -12.42
CA LEU A 124 21.28 5.06 -12.50
C LEU A 124 20.97 5.55 -13.93
N ARG A 125 21.20 4.72 -14.96
CA ARG A 125 20.95 5.06 -16.37
C ARG A 125 19.68 4.43 -16.94
N GLN A 126 18.74 4.09 -16.10
CA GLN A 126 17.41 3.61 -16.52
C GLN A 126 16.47 4.77 -16.81
#